data_fcfc46f3c3245afe9fef8b5c8fa5f3b8
#
_entry.id   fcfc46f3c3245afe9fef8b5c8fa5f3b8
#
_cell.length_a   1.000
_cell.length_b   1.000
_cell.length_c   1.000
_cell.angle_alpha   90.00
_cell.angle_beta   90.00
_cell.angle_gamma   90.00
#
_symmetry.space_group_name_H-M   'P 1'
#
loop_
_entity.id
_entity.type
_entity.pdbx_description
1 polymer ?
#
loop_
_entity_poly.entity_id
_entity_poly.type
_entity_poly.pdbx_seq_one_letter_code
_entity_poly.pdbx_strand_id
1 'polypeptide(L)'
;MMIGQQQKDQAEKWFKDLRDKICEEFEILEEDHLKLSRKSDVAAKKFERKSTIRETDDKEDGGGGVMATLKGGRIFEKVGVNVSAVYGTLAPEAQKSITARKAIPELENDPRFWASGISLVAHMRNPLTPAIHLNTRMFWTPHAWWFGGGTDLNPSIQNDEDTIFFHQTLKNRCDMHNKNYYKKFKEWADEYFFIPHRKVARG
;
A
#
# COMPACT_ATOMS: atom_id res chain seq x y z
N MET A 1 -7.28 4.71 -24.17
CA MET A 1 -8.54 5.39 -23.75
C MET A 1 -8.19 6.29 -22.58
N MET A 2 -8.47 7.59 -22.68
CA MET A 2 -8.26 8.53 -21.58
C MET A 2 -9.33 8.31 -20.53
N ILE A 3 -8.95 8.29 -19.25
CA ILE A 3 -9.92 8.23 -18.17
C ILE A 3 -10.38 9.64 -17.78
N GLY A 4 -11.67 9.77 -17.49
CA GLY A 4 -12.28 11.00 -17.01
C GLY A 4 -12.40 11.06 -15.49
N GLN A 5 -13.11 12.09 -15.00
CA GLN A 5 -13.32 12.31 -13.57
C GLN A 5 -14.07 11.14 -12.92
N GLN A 6 -15.06 10.57 -13.62
CA GLN A 6 -15.84 9.43 -13.10
C GLN A 6 -14.95 8.23 -12.69
N GLN A 7 -13.92 7.88 -13.47
CA GLN A 7 -13.01 6.77 -13.14
C GLN A 7 -12.10 7.10 -11.95
N LYS A 8 -11.69 8.36 -11.81
CA LYS A 8 -10.95 8.83 -10.65
C LYS A 8 -11.79 8.72 -9.38
N ASP A 9 -13.04 9.16 -9.43
CA ASP A 9 -13.99 9.09 -8.31
C ASP A 9 -14.27 7.63 -7.93
N GLN A 10 -14.43 6.74 -8.90
CA GLN A 10 -14.58 5.31 -8.67
C GLN A 10 -13.35 4.70 -7.98
N ALA A 11 -12.15 5.06 -8.41
CA ALA A 11 -10.90 4.59 -7.81
C ALA A 11 -10.77 5.09 -6.37
N GLU A 12 -11.03 6.37 -6.12
CA GLU A 12 -11.02 6.92 -4.76
C GLU A 12 -12.01 6.22 -3.84
N LYS A 13 -13.24 6.05 -4.31
CA LYS A 13 -14.26 5.34 -3.54
C LYS A 13 -13.81 3.92 -3.21
N TRP A 14 -13.26 3.20 -4.19
CA TRP A 14 -12.80 1.84 -4.01
C TRP A 14 -11.67 1.75 -2.96
N PHE A 15 -10.69 2.68 -2.98
CA PHE A 15 -9.62 2.71 -1.99
C PHE A 15 -10.14 3.04 -0.58
N LYS A 16 -11.13 3.93 -0.47
CA LYS A 16 -11.79 4.24 0.81
C LYS A 16 -12.54 3.01 1.36
N ASP A 17 -13.32 2.35 0.54
CA ASP A 17 -14.06 1.13 0.92
C ASP A 17 -13.08 0.00 1.31
N LEU A 18 -11.97 -0.14 0.59
CA LEU A 18 -10.93 -1.14 0.92
C LEU A 18 -10.26 -0.85 2.27
N ARG A 19 -9.91 0.42 2.55
CA ARG A 19 -9.38 0.82 3.86
C ARG A 19 -10.36 0.44 4.97
N ASP A 20 -11.64 0.74 4.81
CA ASP A 20 -12.64 0.52 5.84
C ASP A 20 -12.80 -0.98 6.12
N LYS A 21 -12.83 -1.81 5.09
CA LYS A 21 -12.83 -3.28 5.23
C LYS A 21 -11.58 -3.80 5.94
N ILE A 22 -10.40 -3.32 5.57
CA ILE A 22 -9.15 -3.74 6.23
C ILE A 22 -9.15 -3.34 7.70
N CYS A 23 -9.57 -2.11 8.02
CA CYS A 23 -9.66 -1.67 9.41
C CYS A 23 -10.64 -2.54 10.21
N GLU A 24 -11.81 -2.84 9.67
CA GLU A 24 -12.82 -3.70 10.30
C GLU A 24 -12.27 -5.11 10.58
N GLU A 25 -11.63 -5.75 9.59
CA GLU A 25 -11.03 -7.08 9.77
C GLU A 25 -9.92 -7.08 10.83
N PHE A 26 -9.12 -6.04 10.90
CA PHE A 26 -8.07 -5.93 11.91
C PHE A 26 -8.66 -5.69 13.32
N GLU A 27 -9.74 -4.92 13.43
CA GLU A 27 -10.46 -4.74 14.69
C GLU A 27 -11.11 -6.05 15.15
N ILE A 28 -11.66 -6.85 14.23
CA ILE A 28 -12.19 -8.20 14.52
C ILE A 28 -11.08 -9.09 15.07
N LEU A 29 -9.90 -9.10 14.46
CA LEU A 29 -8.75 -9.86 14.97
C LEU A 29 -8.36 -9.43 16.39
N GLU A 30 -8.34 -8.14 16.69
CA GLU A 30 -8.09 -7.61 18.03
C GLU A 30 -9.12 -8.10 19.05
N GLU A 31 -10.39 -8.19 18.66
CA GLU A 31 -11.48 -8.67 19.52
C GLU A 31 -11.47 -10.19 19.67
N ASP A 32 -11.24 -10.95 18.60
CA ASP A 32 -11.26 -12.42 18.61
C ASP A 32 -10.08 -13.01 19.39
N HIS A 33 -8.95 -12.34 19.46
CA HIS A 33 -7.83 -12.76 20.29
C HIS A 33 -8.21 -12.91 21.78
N LEU A 34 -9.23 -12.18 22.25
CA LEU A 34 -9.78 -12.38 23.59
C LEU A 34 -10.41 -13.76 23.81
N LYS A 35 -11.02 -14.31 22.76
CA LYS A 35 -11.69 -15.62 22.82
C LYS A 35 -10.66 -16.75 22.90
N LEU A 36 -9.46 -16.53 22.33
CA LEU A 36 -8.38 -17.53 22.23
C LEU A 36 -7.40 -17.45 23.40
N SER A 37 -7.18 -16.26 23.96
CA SER A 37 -6.19 -16.02 25.04
C SER A 37 -6.88 -15.44 26.26
N ARG A 38 -7.15 -16.27 27.28
CA ARG A 38 -7.82 -15.90 28.55
C ARG A 38 -7.02 -14.96 29.45
N LYS A 39 -5.83 -14.48 29.06
CA LYS A 39 -4.90 -13.74 29.92
C LYS A 39 -4.23 -12.55 29.21
N SER A 40 -4.93 -11.77 28.43
CA SER A 40 -4.35 -10.51 27.96
C SER A 40 -4.89 -9.35 28.78
N ASP A 41 -4.01 -8.69 29.55
CA ASP A 41 -4.33 -7.45 30.27
C ASP A 41 -4.45 -6.22 29.35
N VAL A 42 -4.19 -6.43 28.06
CA VAL A 42 -4.25 -5.38 27.03
C VAL A 42 -5.64 -5.34 26.41
N ALA A 43 -6.25 -4.16 26.40
CA ALA A 43 -7.55 -3.95 25.78
C ALA A 43 -7.44 -4.03 24.23
N ALA A 44 -8.48 -4.60 23.56
CA ALA A 44 -8.61 -4.48 22.11
C ALA A 44 -8.64 -3.00 21.73
N LYS A 45 -7.98 -2.66 20.63
CA LYS A 45 -7.92 -1.29 20.13
C LYS A 45 -8.69 -1.17 18.83
N LYS A 46 -9.13 0.04 18.55
CA LYS A 46 -9.79 0.44 17.31
C LYS A 46 -8.97 1.47 16.57
N PHE A 47 -9.26 1.62 15.30
CA PHE A 47 -8.59 2.63 14.48
C PHE A 47 -9.09 4.04 14.81
N GLU A 48 -8.13 4.92 15.07
CA GLU A 48 -8.35 6.37 15.08
C GLU A 48 -8.11 6.92 13.66
N ARG A 49 -9.00 7.81 13.20
CA ARG A 49 -8.91 8.41 11.86
C ARG A 49 -8.57 9.87 11.96
N LYS A 50 -7.59 10.31 11.18
CA LYS A 50 -7.17 11.71 11.08
C LYS A 50 -7.11 12.12 9.62
N SER A 51 -7.84 13.17 9.26
CA SER A 51 -7.75 13.80 7.95
C SER A 51 -6.40 14.51 7.80
N THR A 52 -5.84 14.45 6.61
CA THR A 52 -4.61 15.14 6.21
C THR A 52 -4.88 15.98 4.98
N ILE A 53 -4.29 17.14 4.92
CA ILE A 53 -4.32 18.06 3.77
C ILE A 53 -2.90 18.09 3.20
N ARG A 54 -2.78 18.09 1.90
CA ARG A 54 -1.52 18.34 1.19
C ARG A 54 -1.62 19.69 0.51
N GLU A 55 -0.70 20.57 0.86
CA GLU A 55 -0.48 21.80 0.11
C GLU A 55 0.61 21.56 -0.95
N THR A 56 0.49 22.22 -2.08
CA THR A 56 1.56 22.30 -3.09
C THR A 56 2.66 23.27 -2.62
N ASP A 57 3.78 23.31 -3.33
CA ASP A 57 4.88 24.26 -3.03
C ASP A 57 4.41 25.72 -3.12
N ASP A 58 3.42 25.99 -3.97
CA ASP A 58 2.79 27.32 -4.12
C ASP A 58 1.64 27.57 -3.10
N LYS A 59 1.48 26.67 -2.10
CA LYS A 59 0.42 26.71 -1.08
C LYS A 59 -1.00 26.58 -1.62
N GLU A 60 -1.14 26.00 -2.77
CA GLU A 60 -2.44 25.65 -3.35
C GLU A 60 -2.91 24.28 -2.83
N ASP A 61 -4.20 23.98 -3.00
CA ASP A 61 -4.76 22.67 -2.69
C ASP A 61 -4.10 21.57 -3.55
N GLY A 62 -3.40 20.68 -2.89
CA GLY A 62 -2.77 19.50 -3.50
C GLY A 62 -3.48 18.18 -3.16
N GLY A 63 -4.69 18.28 -2.60
CA GLY A 63 -5.48 17.13 -2.15
C GLY A 63 -5.22 16.77 -0.70
N GLY A 64 -5.35 15.48 -0.37
CA GLY A 64 -5.19 15.02 0.99
C GLY A 64 -5.58 13.57 1.18
N GLY A 65 -5.94 13.22 2.39
CA GLY A 65 -6.31 11.85 2.69
C GLY A 65 -6.82 11.63 4.10
N VAL A 66 -6.92 10.37 4.47
CA VAL A 66 -7.26 9.95 5.82
C VAL A 66 -6.26 8.90 6.28
N MET A 67 -5.59 9.19 7.37
CA MET A 67 -4.76 8.23 8.10
C MET A 67 -5.64 7.49 9.11
N ALA A 68 -5.74 6.18 9.00
CA ALA A 68 -6.31 5.32 10.03
C ALA A 68 -5.18 4.64 10.78
N THR A 69 -5.12 4.79 12.09
CA THR A 69 -4.02 4.26 12.92
C THR A 69 -4.56 3.51 14.12
N LEU A 70 -4.06 2.30 14.35
CA LEU A 70 -4.28 1.51 15.55
C LEU A 70 -2.94 1.38 16.29
N LYS A 71 -2.92 1.59 17.61
CA LYS A 71 -1.71 1.52 18.45
C LYS A 71 -1.98 0.80 19.76
N GLY A 72 -1.01 0.02 20.19
CA GLY A 72 -0.99 -0.62 21.50
C GLY A 72 -2.11 -1.64 21.69
N GLY A 73 -2.50 -2.32 20.60
CA GLY A 73 -3.47 -3.40 20.62
C GLY A 73 -2.89 -4.71 21.19
N ARG A 74 -3.69 -5.76 21.17
CA ARG A 74 -3.31 -7.09 21.63
C ARG A 74 -2.45 -7.84 20.63
N ILE A 75 -2.85 -7.79 19.36
CA ILE A 75 -2.14 -8.40 18.22
C ILE A 75 -1.20 -7.37 17.61
N PHE A 76 -1.71 -6.17 17.38
CA PHE A 76 -1.00 -5.12 16.67
C PHE A 76 -0.37 -4.12 17.64
N GLU A 77 0.95 -4.00 17.58
CA GLU A 77 1.63 -2.91 18.26
C GLU A 77 1.33 -1.58 17.59
N LYS A 78 1.41 -1.56 16.25
CA LYS A 78 1.07 -0.39 15.44
C LYS A 78 0.66 -0.78 14.04
N VAL A 79 -0.46 -0.26 13.61
CA VAL A 79 -0.95 -0.37 12.22
C VAL A 79 -1.27 1.02 11.69
N GLY A 80 -0.91 1.27 10.44
CA GLY A 80 -1.39 2.40 9.66
C GLY A 80 -2.05 1.91 8.38
N VAL A 81 -3.27 2.36 8.12
CA VAL A 81 -4.00 2.12 6.85
C VAL A 81 -4.42 3.48 6.31
N ASN A 82 -3.70 3.96 5.30
CA ASN A 82 -3.82 5.33 4.83
C ASN A 82 -4.36 5.34 3.41
N VAL A 83 -5.33 6.20 3.15
CA VAL A 83 -5.84 6.49 1.81
C VAL A 83 -5.66 7.96 1.52
N SER A 84 -5.19 8.27 0.32
CA SER A 84 -5.05 9.64 -0.15
C SER A 84 -5.48 9.79 -1.61
N ALA A 85 -5.90 10.99 -1.95
CA ALA A 85 -6.01 11.47 -3.32
C ALA A 85 -5.24 12.79 -3.41
N VAL A 86 -4.22 12.82 -4.25
CA VAL A 86 -3.30 13.96 -4.39
C VAL A 86 -3.14 14.33 -5.84
N TYR A 87 -2.94 15.61 -6.08
CA TYR A 87 -2.80 16.16 -7.42
C TYR A 87 -1.88 17.39 -7.42
N GLY A 88 -1.53 17.86 -8.59
CA GLY A 88 -0.66 19.00 -8.80
C GLY A 88 0.22 18.84 -10.02
N THR A 89 1.39 19.46 -9.96
CA THR A 89 2.42 19.43 -10.99
C THR A 89 3.61 18.59 -10.50
N LEU A 90 4.11 17.71 -11.36
CA LEU A 90 5.29 16.87 -11.05
C LEU A 90 6.57 17.71 -11.09
N ALA A 91 7.38 17.56 -10.06
CA ALA A 91 8.73 18.10 -10.06
C ALA A 91 9.60 17.47 -11.18
N PRO A 92 10.61 18.17 -11.71
CA PRO A 92 11.42 17.70 -12.84
C PRO A 92 12.05 16.31 -12.61
N GLU A 93 12.50 16.01 -11.41
CA GLU A 93 13.07 14.71 -11.04
C GLU A 93 12.05 13.59 -11.11
N ALA A 94 10.82 13.86 -10.68
CA ALA A 94 9.71 12.90 -10.77
C ALA A 94 9.29 12.66 -12.22
N GLN A 95 9.25 13.70 -13.04
CA GLN A 95 8.99 13.59 -14.49
C GLN A 95 10.02 12.67 -15.15
N LYS A 96 11.32 12.89 -14.93
CA LYS A 96 12.41 12.06 -15.45
C LYS A 96 12.28 10.59 -15.01
N SER A 97 11.99 10.36 -13.73
CA SER A 97 11.81 9.00 -13.21
C SER A 97 10.63 8.27 -13.83
N ILE A 98 9.52 8.95 -14.06
CA ILE A 98 8.32 8.37 -14.69
C ILE A 98 8.59 8.12 -16.17
N THR A 99 9.18 9.07 -16.89
CA THR A 99 9.49 8.93 -18.32
C THR A 99 10.48 7.78 -18.56
N ALA A 100 11.50 7.62 -17.73
CA ALA A 100 12.45 6.51 -17.82
C ALA A 100 11.78 5.13 -17.68
N ARG A 101 10.71 5.03 -16.86
CA ARG A 101 10.03 3.76 -16.60
C ARG A 101 8.84 3.50 -17.54
N LYS A 102 8.17 4.52 -18.01
CA LYS A 102 6.91 4.44 -18.76
C LYS A 102 6.96 4.99 -20.17
N ALA A 103 8.07 5.61 -20.56
CA ALA A 103 8.25 6.22 -21.89
C ALA A 103 7.09 7.18 -22.25
N ILE A 104 6.84 8.20 -21.41
CA ILE A 104 5.82 9.24 -21.61
C ILE A 104 6.54 10.55 -21.95
N PRO A 105 6.94 10.77 -23.22
CA PRO A 105 7.73 11.94 -23.61
C PRO A 105 6.95 13.26 -23.49
N GLU A 106 5.63 13.24 -23.66
CA GLU A 106 4.78 14.44 -23.57
C GLU A 106 4.59 14.94 -22.12
N LEU A 107 5.08 14.21 -21.12
CA LEU A 107 4.96 14.58 -19.71
C LEU A 107 5.67 15.92 -19.39
N GLU A 108 6.71 16.26 -20.11
CA GLU A 108 7.43 17.53 -19.96
C GLU A 108 6.58 18.74 -20.42
N ASN A 109 5.66 18.53 -21.36
CA ASN A 109 4.79 19.59 -21.89
C ASN A 109 3.58 19.85 -20.98
N ASP A 110 3.10 18.81 -20.30
CA ASP A 110 1.99 18.93 -19.35
C ASP A 110 2.23 17.98 -18.17
N PRO A 111 2.96 18.44 -17.14
CA PRO A 111 3.37 17.61 -16.02
C PRO A 111 2.30 17.47 -14.92
N ARG A 112 1.04 17.81 -15.20
CA ARG A 112 -0.04 17.61 -14.24
C ARG A 112 -0.20 16.13 -13.89
N PHE A 113 -0.51 15.86 -12.64
CA PHE A 113 -0.81 14.52 -12.18
C PHE A 113 -1.98 14.48 -11.22
N TRP A 114 -2.54 13.32 -11.10
CA TRP A 114 -3.45 12.91 -10.05
C TRP A 114 -3.09 11.48 -9.64
N ALA A 115 -3.14 11.22 -8.35
CA ALA A 115 -2.91 9.88 -7.82
C ALA A 115 -3.81 9.64 -6.62
N SER A 116 -4.43 8.47 -6.58
CA SER A 116 -5.13 7.98 -5.39
C SER A 116 -4.68 6.56 -5.08
N GLY A 117 -4.64 6.22 -3.81
CA GLY A 117 -4.20 4.90 -3.40
C GLY A 117 -4.35 4.65 -1.91
N ILE A 118 -4.07 3.41 -1.56
CA ILE A 118 -4.00 2.92 -0.20
C ILE A 118 -2.58 2.45 0.12
N SER A 119 -2.13 2.71 1.35
CA SER A 119 -0.88 2.19 1.89
C SER A 119 -1.15 1.63 3.28
N LEU A 120 -0.66 0.43 3.54
CA LEU A 120 -0.79 -0.29 4.81
C LEU A 120 0.57 -0.72 5.30
N VAL A 121 0.83 -0.50 6.58
CA VAL A 121 1.92 -1.14 7.32
C VAL A 121 1.36 -1.64 8.64
N ALA A 122 1.60 -2.92 8.96
CA ALA A 122 1.22 -3.51 10.23
C ALA A 122 2.42 -4.14 10.93
N HIS A 123 2.68 -3.66 12.13
CA HIS A 123 3.66 -4.22 13.06
C HIS A 123 2.94 -4.96 14.16
N MET A 124 3.31 -6.23 14.33
CA MET A 124 2.71 -7.11 15.31
C MET A 124 3.39 -6.95 16.68
N ARG A 125 2.66 -7.17 17.74
CA ARG A 125 3.22 -7.22 19.10
C ARG A 125 4.11 -8.45 19.31
N ASN A 126 3.75 -9.58 18.71
CA ASN A 126 4.58 -10.77 18.75
C ASN A 126 5.72 -10.64 17.71
N PRO A 127 7.00 -10.61 18.13
CA PRO A 127 8.14 -10.48 17.23
C PRO A 127 8.34 -11.67 16.29
N LEU A 128 7.71 -12.80 16.56
CA LEU A 128 7.73 -13.98 15.68
C LEU A 128 6.76 -13.83 14.51
N THR A 129 5.79 -12.91 14.59
CA THR A 129 4.85 -12.66 13.50
C THR A 129 5.42 -11.57 12.59
N PRO A 130 5.56 -11.83 11.30
CA PRO A 130 6.13 -10.87 10.36
C PRO A 130 5.37 -9.55 10.31
N ALA A 131 6.08 -8.44 10.13
CA ALA A 131 5.46 -7.20 9.70
C ALA A 131 5.04 -7.31 8.23
N ILE A 132 3.92 -6.71 7.89
CA ILE A 132 3.40 -6.67 6.53
C ILE A 132 3.31 -5.25 6.03
N HIS A 133 3.61 -5.07 4.74
CA HIS A 133 3.39 -3.84 4.02
C HIS A 133 2.62 -4.14 2.73
N LEU A 134 1.73 -3.24 2.37
CA LEU A 134 1.01 -3.25 1.10
C LEU A 134 0.76 -1.82 0.65
N ASN A 135 0.94 -1.56 -0.62
CA ASN A 135 0.41 -0.35 -1.24
C ASN A 135 -0.14 -0.67 -2.62
N THR A 136 -1.16 0.07 -3.02
CA THR A 136 -1.62 0.11 -4.40
C THR A 136 -2.20 1.49 -4.69
N ARG A 137 -1.99 1.96 -5.90
CA ARG A 137 -2.42 3.28 -6.33
C ARG A 137 -2.76 3.30 -7.80
N MET A 138 -3.69 4.14 -8.15
CA MET A 138 -3.91 4.62 -9.49
C MET A 138 -3.16 5.92 -9.68
N PHE A 139 -2.38 6.01 -10.75
CA PHE A 139 -1.65 7.21 -11.14
C PHE A 139 -2.15 7.67 -12.51
N TRP A 140 -2.38 8.95 -12.65
CA TRP A 140 -2.88 9.55 -13.87
C TRP A 140 -2.08 10.80 -14.24
N THR A 141 -1.86 10.96 -15.53
CA THR A 141 -1.38 12.18 -16.18
C THR A 141 -2.28 12.47 -17.37
N PRO A 142 -2.22 13.66 -18.00
CA PRO A 142 -2.94 13.91 -19.24
C PRO A 142 -2.63 12.92 -20.36
N HIS A 143 -1.48 12.28 -20.32
CA HIS A 143 -0.96 11.44 -21.40
C HIS A 143 -1.08 9.92 -21.11
N ALA A 144 -1.15 9.52 -19.85
CA ALA A 144 -1.21 8.11 -19.47
C ALA A 144 -1.80 7.91 -18.07
N TRP A 145 -2.27 6.69 -17.83
CA TRP A 145 -2.68 6.25 -16.49
C TRP A 145 -2.32 4.78 -16.28
N TRP A 146 -2.13 4.40 -15.03
CA TRP A 146 -1.83 3.02 -14.66
C TRP A 146 -2.13 2.76 -13.19
N PHE A 147 -2.28 1.48 -12.84
CA PHE A 147 -2.18 1.01 -11.48
C PHE A 147 -0.76 0.54 -11.19
N GLY A 148 -0.30 0.78 -9.97
CA GLY A 148 0.96 0.28 -9.44
C GLY A 148 0.83 -0.01 -7.97
N GLY A 149 1.71 -0.88 -7.47
CA GLY A 149 1.71 -1.23 -6.06
C GLY A 149 2.62 -2.42 -5.80
N GLY A 150 2.64 -2.86 -4.57
CA GLY A 150 3.39 -4.02 -4.13
C GLY A 150 2.97 -4.42 -2.72
N THR A 151 3.39 -5.61 -2.32
CA THR A 151 3.25 -6.10 -0.95
C THR A 151 4.48 -6.88 -0.58
N ASP A 152 4.83 -6.85 0.67
CA ASP A 152 5.99 -7.55 1.22
C ASP A 152 5.71 -8.09 2.62
N LEU A 153 6.46 -9.13 2.99
CA LEU A 153 6.44 -9.77 4.29
C LEU A 153 7.84 -9.63 4.91
N ASN A 154 7.92 -8.99 6.08
CA ASN A 154 9.18 -8.72 6.75
C ASN A 154 9.28 -9.45 8.10
N PRO A 155 9.75 -10.70 8.12
CA PRO A 155 9.94 -11.45 9.36
C PRO A 155 11.19 -10.96 10.11
N SER A 156 11.12 -10.89 11.45
CA SER A 156 12.28 -10.74 12.32
C SER A 156 13.07 -12.05 12.40
N ILE A 157 12.35 -13.17 12.41
CA ILE A 157 12.89 -14.54 12.36
C ILE A 157 12.18 -15.23 11.21
N GLN A 158 12.96 -15.75 10.27
CA GLN A 158 12.39 -16.40 9.08
C GLN A 158 11.60 -17.65 9.49
N ASN A 159 10.42 -17.79 8.89
CA ASN A 159 9.58 -18.98 8.98
C ASN A 159 9.19 -19.39 7.55
N ASP A 160 9.57 -20.59 7.18
CA ASP A 160 9.35 -21.07 5.81
C ASP A 160 7.86 -21.32 5.52
N GLU A 161 7.08 -21.73 6.52
CA GLU A 161 5.63 -21.93 6.35
C GLU A 161 4.92 -20.62 6.05
N ASP A 162 5.24 -19.54 6.77
CA ASP A 162 4.69 -18.21 6.52
C ASP A 162 5.10 -17.70 5.12
N THR A 163 6.35 -17.93 4.75
CA THR A 163 6.88 -17.54 3.44
C THR A 163 6.14 -18.27 2.32
N ILE A 164 5.99 -19.60 2.44
CA ILE A 164 5.27 -20.42 1.45
C ILE A 164 3.80 -19.98 1.36
N PHE A 165 3.13 -19.78 2.49
CA PHE A 165 1.75 -19.35 2.52
C PHE A 165 1.55 -17.98 1.85
N PHE A 166 2.40 -17.01 2.16
CA PHE A 166 2.35 -15.67 1.56
C PHE A 166 2.52 -15.73 0.05
N HIS A 167 3.58 -16.37 -0.42
CA HIS A 167 3.84 -16.48 -1.84
C HIS A 167 2.79 -17.30 -2.60
N GLN A 168 2.29 -18.37 -2.00
CA GLN A 168 1.23 -19.16 -2.61
C GLN A 168 -0.08 -18.37 -2.73
N THR A 169 -0.40 -17.54 -1.72
CA THR A 169 -1.57 -16.66 -1.75
C THR A 169 -1.46 -15.64 -2.88
N LEU A 170 -0.31 -14.98 -3.02
CA LEU A 170 -0.06 -14.03 -4.11
C LEU A 170 -0.11 -14.71 -5.48
N LYS A 171 0.50 -15.89 -5.58
CA LYS A 171 0.48 -16.67 -6.83
C LYS A 171 -0.93 -17.04 -7.24
N ASN A 172 -1.74 -17.54 -6.31
CA ASN A 172 -3.13 -17.90 -6.59
C ASN A 172 -3.94 -16.70 -7.09
N ARG A 173 -3.73 -15.51 -6.50
CA ARG A 173 -4.39 -14.28 -6.95
C ARG A 173 -3.93 -13.82 -8.33
N CYS A 174 -2.64 -13.84 -8.58
CA CYS A 174 -2.08 -13.52 -9.90
C CYS A 174 -2.60 -14.49 -10.98
N ASP A 175 -2.66 -15.78 -10.68
CA ASP A 175 -3.07 -16.84 -11.61
C ASP A 175 -4.54 -16.73 -12.04
N MET A 176 -5.39 -16.09 -11.22
CA MET A 176 -6.79 -15.80 -11.60
C MET A 176 -6.89 -14.80 -12.77
N HIS A 177 -5.85 -14.01 -13.00
CA HIS A 177 -5.81 -13.01 -14.06
C HIS A 177 -4.88 -13.42 -15.21
N ASN A 178 -3.66 -13.84 -14.88
CA ASN A 178 -2.69 -14.32 -15.87
C ASN A 178 -1.62 -15.19 -15.20
N LYS A 179 -1.36 -16.38 -15.74
CA LYS A 179 -0.39 -17.35 -15.22
C LYS A 179 1.06 -16.82 -15.18
N ASN A 180 1.38 -15.82 -15.98
CA ASN A 180 2.73 -15.23 -16.03
C ASN A 180 2.91 -14.06 -15.03
N TYR A 181 1.84 -13.55 -14.42
CA TYR A 181 1.93 -12.37 -13.56
C TYR A 181 2.76 -12.61 -12.32
N TYR A 182 2.54 -13.71 -11.61
CA TYR A 182 3.27 -13.99 -10.40
C TYR A 182 4.79 -14.03 -10.64
N LYS A 183 5.24 -14.79 -11.64
CA LYS A 183 6.67 -14.89 -11.98
C LYS A 183 7.26 -13.51 -12.26
N LYS A 184 6.63 -12.75 -13.15
CA LYS A 184 7.08 -11.41 -13.54
C LYS A 184 7.14 -10.45 -12.36
N PHE A 185 6.12 -10.44 -11.51
CA PHE A 185 6.06 -9.53 -10.38
C PHE A 185 7.02 -9.94 -9.26
N LYS A 186 7.22 -11.24 -9.05
CA LYS A 186 8.18 -11.76 -8.08
C LYS A 186 9.62 -11.38 -8.47
N GLU A 187 10.01 -11.60 -9.71
CA GLU A 187 11.33 -11.21 -10.23
C GLU A 187 11.56 -9.70 -10.05
N TRP A 188 10.56 -8.87 -10.35
CA TRP A 188 10.67 -7.44 -10.16
C TRP A 188 10.71 -7.03 -8.68
N ALA A 189 9.96 -7.68 -7.81
CA ALA A 189 10.00 -7.43 -6.38
C ALA A 189 11.37 -7.83 -5.78
N ASP A 190 11.94 -8.96 -6.19
CA ASP A 190 13.27 -9.39 -5.74
C ASP A 190 14.36 -8.39 -6.12
N GLU A 191 14.30 -7.83 -7.33
CA GLU A 191 15.22 -6.77 -7.76
C GLU A 191 15.00 -5.47 -6.97
N TYR A 192 13.75 -5.06 -6.80
CA TYR A 192 13.38 -3.82 -6.10
C TYR A 192 13.79 -3.83 -4.61
N PHE A 193 13.58 -4.95 -3.92
CA PHE A 193 13.89 -5.11 -2.50
C PHE A 193 15.31 -5.62 -2.24
N PHE A 194 16.12 -5.81 -3.27
CA PHE A 194 17.49 -6.27 -3.10
C PHE A 194 18.37 -5.19 -2.44
N ILE A 195 19.02 -5.56 -1.36
CA ILE A 195 19.93 -4.71 -0.61
C ILE A 195 21.37 -5.11 -0.94
N PRO A 196 22.09 -4.38 -1.82
CA PRO A 196 23.39 -4.81 -2.35
C PRO A 196 24.46 -5.09 -1.28
N HIS A 197 24.57 -4.23 -0.27
CA HIS A 197 25.57 -4.36 0.78
C HIS A 197 25.31 -5.53 1.73
N ARG A 198 24.07 -6.04 1.80
CA ARG A 198 23.68 -7.21 2.59
C ARG A 198 23.53 -8.47 1.74
N LYS A 199 23.52 -8.34 0.43
CA LYS A 199 23.30 -9.43 -0.54
C LYS A 199 22.02 -10.24 -0.27
N VAL A 200 20.94 -9.55 0.08
CA VAL A 200 19.64 -10.15 0.43
C VAL A 200 18.51 -9.33 -0.17
N ALA A 201 17.50 -10.00 -0.69
CA ALA A 201 16.20 -9.40 -1.00
C ALA A 201 15.34 -9.39 0.28
N ARG A 202 14.75 -8.25 0.58
CA ARG A 202 13.89 -8.04 1.76
C ARG A 202 12.49 -7.68 1.28
N GLY A 203 11.60 -8.67 1.17
CA GLY A 203 10.23 -8.45 0.70
C GLY A 203 9.56 -9.72 0.23
#